data_f9415abeb745dec1dc76f3d791882e4c
#
_entry.id   f9415abeb745dec1dc76f3d791882e4c
#
_cell.length_a   1.000
_cell.length_b   1.000
_cell.length_c   1.000
_cell.angle_alpha   90.00
_cell.angle_beta   90.00
_cell.angle_gamma   90.00
#
_symmetry.space_group_name_H-M   'P 1'
#
loop_
_entity.id
_entity.type
_entity.pdbx_description
1 polymer ?
#
loop_
_entity_poly.entity_id
_entity_poly.type
_entity_poly.pdbx_seq_one_letter_code
_entity_poly.pdbx_strand_id
1 'polypeptide(L)'
;MKKLLFTLATIFVSSLVMGQTLTENYIHTTTYQTETTDGSVTDDEKIESITYFDGLGRAKQSVAARAGGNKEDIITHIEYDEFGRQVKDYLPYATSNIISGDYIPTALSDIESFYSTTKYENTLNPYSEKDLEASP
;
A
#
# COMPACT_ATOMS: atom_id res chain seq x y z
N MET A 1 44.69 -4.75 -6.23
CA MET A 1 43.75 -5.38 -5.30
C MET A 1 42.79 -4.37 -4.66
N LYS A 2 43.25 -3.25 -4.07
CA LYS A 2 42.33 -2.25 -3.45
C LYS A 2 41.32 -1.59 -4.44
N LYS A 3 41.70 -1.34 -5.70
CA LYS A 3 40.82 -0.76 -6.71
C LYS A 3 39.73 -1.72 -7.18
N LEU A 4 40.01 -3.03 -7.23
CA LEU A 4 39.05 -4.06 -7.59
C LEU A 4 38.01 -4.25 -6.47
N LEU A 5 38.39 -4.12 -5.24
CA LEU A 5 37.49 -4.20 -4.08
C LEU A 5 36.51 -3.01 -4.02
N PHE A 6 36.98 -1.81 -4.41
CA PHE A 6 36.15 -0.61 -4.47
C PHE A 6 35.10 -0.69 -5.59
N THR A 7 35.47 -1.21 -6.77
CA THR A 7 34.52 -1.41 -7.89
C THR A 7 33.48 -2.48 -7.57
N LEU A 8 33.86 -3.54 -6.85
CA LEU A 8 32.92 -4.59 -6.42
C LEU A 8 31.93 -4.07 -5.37
N ALA A 9 32.38 -3.22 -4.43
CA ALA A 9 31.54 -2.58 -3.44
C ALA A 9 30.54 -1.59 -4.05
N THR A 10 30.94 -0.86 -5.11
CA THR A 10 30.06 0.09 -5.81
C THR A 10 28.97 -0.64 -6.61
N ILE A 11 29.24 -1.80 -7.18
CA ILE A 11 28.27 -2.63 -7.88
C ILE A 11 27.26 -3.23 -6.89
N PHE A 12 27.67 -3.57 -5.67
CA PHE A 12 26.78 -4.13 -4.65
C PHE A 12 25.82 -3.09 -4.02
N VAL A 13 26.21 -1.84 -3.97
CA VAL A 13 25.34 -0.75 -3.43
C VAL A 13 24.27 -0.32 -4.42
N SER A 14 24.46 -0.51 -5.73
CA SER A 14 23.47 -0.12 -6.75
C SER A 14 22.27 -1.08 -6.90
N SER A 15 22.30 -2.25 -6.22
CA SER A 15 21.22 -3.25 -6.29
C SER A 15 20.18 -3.16 -5.16
N LEU A 16 20.24 -2.12 -4.30
CA LEU A 16 19.38 -1.99 -3.12
C LEU A 16 18.26 -0.94 -3.24
N VAL A 17 17.99 -0.44 -4.45
CA VAL A 17 16.91 0.55 -4.63
C VAL A 17 15.88 0.02 -5.62
N MET A 18 15.15 -1.01 -5.21
CA MET A 18 13.91 -1.44 -5.86
C MET A 18 12.91 -1.77 -4.75
N GLY A 19 12.14 -0.76 -4.34
CA GLY A 19 11.09 -0.89 -3.34
C GLY A 19 9.77 -1.42 -3.89
N GLN A 20 9.76 -2.20 -4.97
CA GLN A 20 8.58 -2.83 -5.53
C GLN A 20 8.78 -4.32 -5.68
N THR A 21 7.77 -5.10 -5.33
CA THR A 21 7.80 -6.55 -5.41
C THR A 21 7.87 -6.98 -6.88
N LEU A 22 9.07 -7.26 -7.39
CA LEU A 22 9.35 -7.62 -8.79
C LEU A 22 8.64 -8.89 -9.28
N THR A 23 8.00 -9.64 -8.37
CA THR A 23 7.32 -10.91 -8.68
C THR A 23 5.82 -10.74 -8.98
N GLU A 24 5.27 -9.54 -8.80
CA GLU A 24 3.86 -9.25 -8.98
C GLU A 24 3.61 -8.38 -10.22
N ASN A 25 2.51 -8.62 -10.92
CA ASN A 25 2.07 -7.73 -11.99
C ASN A 25 1.42 -6.50 -11.39
N TYR A 26 1.88 -5.32 -11.76
CA TYR A 26 1.32 -4.08 -11.24
C TYR A 26 1.31 -2.94 -12.28
N ILE A 27 0.48 -1.95 -12.02
CA ILE A 27 0.50 -0.64 -12.69
C ILE A 27 0.80 0.41 -11.63
N HIS A 28 1.87 1.18 -11.84
CA HIS A 28 2.21 2.34 -11.03
C HIS A 28 1.77 3.60 -11.76
N THR A 29 0.97 4.42 -11.10
CA THR A 29 0.48 5.70 -11.62
C THR A 29 1.00 6.83 -10.74
N THR A 30 1.65 7.81 -11.37
CA THR A 30 2.06 9.05 -10.70
C THR A 30 1.28 10.22 -11.29
N THR A 31 0.61 10.98 -10.41
CA THR A 31 -0.09 12.21 -10.78
C THR A 31 0.63 13.39 -10.17
N TYR A 32 1.14 14.29 -10.99
CA TYR A 32 1.83 15.50 -10.55
C TYR A 32 0.81 16.58 -10.17
N GLN A 33 0.99 17.20 -9.02
CA GLN A 33 0.16 18.30 -8.52
C GLN A 33 0.73 19.68 -8.90
N THR A 34 1.96 19.70 -9.39
CA THR A 34 2.64 20.90 -9.86
C THR A 34 3.15 20.71 -11.28
N GLU A 35 3.37 21.82 -11.97
CA GLU A 35 3.95 21.78 -13.31
C GLU A 35 5.42 21.33 -13.23
N THR A 36 5.79 20.35 -14.05
CA THR A 36 7.15 19.84 -14.15
C THR A 36 7.47 19.46 -15.60
N THR A 37 8.70 19.71 -16.02
CA THR A 37 9.18 19.38 -17.37
C THR A 37 10.03 18.12 -17.39
N ASP A 38 10.59 17.70 -16.26
CA ASP A 38 11.50 16.57 -16.13
C ASP A 38 11.02 15.51 -15.11
N GLY A 39 9.84 15.73 -14.49
CA GLY A 39 9.30 14.85 -13.44
C GLY A 39 9.98 15.00 -12.08
N SER A 40 10.90 15.95 -11.93
CA SER A 40 11.63 16.22 -10.69
C SER A 40 10.75 17.05 -9.73
N VAL A 41 10.00 16.37 -8.89
CA VAL A 41 9.12 16.97 -7.87
C VAL A 41 9.32 16.30 -6.53
N THR A 42 8.96 16.98 -5.46
CA THR A 42 8.98 16.41 -4.11
C THR A 42 7.83 15.40 -3.93
N ASP A 43 7.91 14.57 -2.89
CA ASP A 43 6.84 13.60 -2.58
C ASP A 43 5.51 14.25 -2.24
N ASP A 44 5.50 15.50 -1.79
CA ASP A 44 4.29 16.25 -1.46
C ASP A 44 3.61 16.87 -2.70
N GLU A 45 4.31 16.91 -3.83
CA GLU A 45 3.83 17.47 -5.10
C GLU A 45 3.38 16.40 -6.10
N LYS A 46 3.30 15.15 -5.67
CA LYS A 46 2.81 14.03 -6.47
C LYS A 46 1.92 13.10 -5.66
N ILE A 47 0.98 12.49 -6.33
CA ILE A 47 0.17 11.39 -5.81
C ILE A 47 0.59 10.13 -6.55
N GLU A 48 0.92 9.08 -5.81
CA GLU A 48 1.32 7.80 -6.36
C GLU A 48 0.33 6.71 -5.94
N SER A 49 -0.10 5.93 -6.90
CA SER A 49 -0.94 4.75 -6.66
C SER A 49 -0.41 3.55 -7.43
N ILE A 50 -0.43 2.40 -6.80
CA ILE A 50 0.00 1.14 -7.37
C ILE A 50 -1.16 0.16 -7.31
N THR A 51 -1.54 -0.42 -8.44
CA THR A 51 -2.54 -1.48 -8.49
C THR A 51 -1.88 -2.78 -8.88
N TYR A 52 -2.01 -3.78 -8.02
CA TYR A 52 -1.51 -5.12 -8.22
C TYR A 52 -2.58 -6.03 -8.82
N PHE A 53 -2.18 -6.89 -9.73
CA PHE A 53 -3.05 -7.75 -10.50
C PHE A 53 -2.73 -9.22 -10.28
N ASP A 54 -3.76 -10.07 -10.37
CA ASP A 54 -3.59 -11.51 -10.42
C ASP A 54 -3.17 -11.99 -11.82
N GLY A 55 -2.93 -13.30 -11.96
CA GLY A 55 -2.54 -13.89 -13.23
C GLY A 55 -3.60 -13.81 -14.35
N LEU A 56 -4.83 -13.40 -14.03
CA LEU A 56 -5.93 -13.18 -14.98
C LEU A 56 -6.11 -11.68 -15.31
N GLY A 57 -5.27 -10.80 -14.77
CA GLY A 57 -5.35 -9.36 -14.97
C GLY A 57 -6.44 -8.67 -14.16
N ARG A 58 -6.94 -9.30 -13.07
CA ARG A 58 -7.90 -8.68 -12.16
C ARG A 58 -7.14 -8.00 -11.02
N ALA A 59 -7.58 -6.82 -10.60
CA ALA A 59 -6.98 -6.11 -9.47
C ALA A 59 -7.17 -6.92 -8.18
N LYS A 60 -6.07 -7.20 -7.45
CA LYS A 60 -6.10 -7.91 -6.16
C LYS A 60 -5.70 -7.04 -4.97
N GLN A 61 -5.02 -5.94 -5.22
CA GLN A 61 -4.67 -4.96 -4.19
C GLN A 61 -4.44 -3.59 -4.83
N SER A 62 -4.88 -2.53 -4.16
CA SER A 62 -4.53 -1.15 -4.51
C SER A 62 -3.80 -0.51 -3.35
N VAL A 63 -2.75 0.23 -3.66
CA VAL A 63 -1.91 0.95 -2.71
C VAL A 63 -1.90 2.42 -3.09
N ALA A 64 -2.36 3.28 -2.19
CA ALA A 64 -2.14 4.73 -2.31
C ALA A 64 -0.91 5.07 -1.46
N ALA A 65 0.22 5.28 -2.13
CA ALA A 65 1.50 5.48 -1.47
C ALA A 65 1.52 6.82 -0.71
N ARG A 66 1.94 6.76 0.55
CA ARG A 66 2.06 7.93 1.44
C ARG A 66 0.77 8.74 1.64
N ALA A 67 -0.40 8.13 1.40
CA ALA A 67 -1.69 8.80 1.50
C ALA A 67 -2.23 8.92 2.93
N GLY A 68 -1.62 8.26 3.90
CA GLY A 68 -1.96 8.36 5.32
C GLY A 68 -1.48 9.67 5.96
N GLY A 69 -2.01 9.98 7.14
CA GLY A 69 -1.71 11.23 7.85
C GLY A 69 -0.25 11.37 8.30
N ASN A 70 0.45 10.26 8.53
CA ASN A 70 1.88 10.22 8.84
C ASN A 70 2.70 9.65 7.67
N LYS A 71 2.20 9.78 6.44
CA LYS A 71 2.82 9.24 5.22
C LYS A 71 2.80 7.71 5.15
N GLU A 72 1.90 7.03 5.84
CA GLU A 72 1.65 5.61 5.67
C GLU A 72 0.99 5.33 4.32
N ASP A 73 1.23 4.15 3.77
CA ASP A 73 0.49 3.67 2.61
C ASP A 73 -0.92 3.24 3.03
N ILE A 74 -1.90 3.61 2.22
CA ILE A 74 -3.28 3.15 2.38
C ILE A 74 -3.52 1.98 1.43
N ILE A 75 -3.85 0.83 2.01
CA ILE A 75 -4.05 -0.42 1.28
C ILE A 75 -5.53 -0.74 1.17
N THR A 76 -5.97 -1.11 -0.02
CA THR A 76 -7.28 -1.70 -0.28
C THR A 76 -7.09 -3.11 -0.83
N HIS A 77 -7.57 -4.11 -0.10
CA HIS A 77 -7.54 -5.51 -0.52
C HIS A 77 -8.77 -5.84 -1.36
N ILE A 78 -8.58 -6.68 -2.39
CA ILE A 78 -9.64 -7.10 -3.30
C ILE A 78 -9.57 -8.63 -3.43
N GLU A 79 -10.68 -9.30 -3.17
CA GLU A 79 -10.79 -10.76 -3.21
C GLU A 79 -11.88 -11.19 -4.21
N TYR A 80 -11.66 -12.33 -4.86
CA TYR A 80 -12.61 -12.93 -5.78
C TYR A 80 -12.97 -14.34 -5.34
N ASP A 81 -14.21 -14.73 -5.55
CA ASP A 81 -14.67 -16.10 -5.37
C ASP A 81 -14.17 -17.03 -6.49
N GLU A 82 -14.45 -18.32 -6.37
CA GLU A 82 -14.09 -19.34 -7.37
C GLU A 82 -14.68 -19.09 -8.78
N PHE A 83 -15.74 -18.27 -8.85
CA PHE A 83 -16.37 -17.86 -10.12
C PHE A 83 -15.83 -16.53 -10.65
N GLY A 84 -14.86 -15.93 -9.97
CA GLY A 84 -14.24 -14.66 -10.36
C GLY A 84 -15.09 -13.42 -10.02
N ARG A 85 -16.04 -13.53 -9.07
CA ARG A 85 -16.88 -12.42 -8.64
C ARG A 85 -16.32 -11.83 -7.34
N GLN A 86 -16.33 -10.53 -7.22
CA GLN A 86 -16.05 -9.83 -5.97
C GLN A 86 -17.33 -9.87 -5.10
N VAL A 87 -17.32 -10.70 -4.09
CA VAL A 87 -18.46 -10.91 -3.18
C VAL A 87 -18.34 -10.15 -1.87
N LYS A 88 -17.17 -9.55 -1.62
CA LYS A 88 -16.89 -8.74 -0.43
C LYS A 88 -16.11 -7.50 -0.84
N ASP A 89 -16.45 -6.39 -0.19
CA ASP A 89 -15.67 -5.15 -0.25
C ASP A 89 -14.96 -4.96 1.10
N TYR A 90 -13.63 -4.83 1.04
CA TYR A 90 -12.83 -4.58 2.22
C TYR A 90 -12.56 -3.08 2.37
N LEU A 91 -12.68 -2.59 3.59
CA LEU A 91 -12.31 -1.20 3.89
C LEU A 91 -10.80 -1.00 3.75
N PRO A 92 -10.36 0.15 3.25
CA PRO A 92 -8.94 0.48 3.20
C PRO A 92 -8.38 0.67 4.60
N TYR A 93 -7.11 0.30 4.79
CA TYR A 93 -6.41 0.48 6.06
C TYR A 93 -5.04 1.13 5.87
N ALA A 94 -4.54 1.81 6.89
CA ALA A 94 -3.19 2.37 6.91
C ALA A 94 -2.20 1.31 7.38
N THR A 95 -1.07 1.19 6.68
CA THR A 95 0.01 0.30 7.09
C THR A 95 0.69 0.81 8.36
N SER A 96 1.22 -0.09 9.18
CA SER A 96 2.02 0.31 10.35
C SER A 96 3.46 0.71 10.02
N ASN A 97 3.91 0.42 8.81
CA ASN A 97 5.23 0.77 8.28
C ASN A 97 5.07 1.65 7.04
N ILE A 98 5.97 2.61 6.89
CA ILE A 98 6.07 3.40 5.65
C ILE A 98 6.71 2.47 4.61
N ILE A 99 5.88 1.82 3.80
CA ILE A 99 6.30 0.95 2.72
C ILE A 99 5.90 1.65 1.43
N SER A 100 6.88 1.99 0.61
CA SER A 100 6.66 2.79 -0.59
C SER A 100 6.01 1.98 -1.71
N GLY A 101 4.74 1.61 -1.53
CA GLY A 101 3.92 1.02 -2.57
C GLY A 101 4.05 -0.48 -2.76
N ASP A 102 4.69 -1.23 -1.85
CA ASP A 102 4.88 -2.67 -1.98
C ASP A 102 3.58 -3.48 -1.87
N TYR A 103 3.54 -4.63 -2.53
CA TYR A 103 2.48 -5.61 -2.35
C TYR A 103 2.53 -6.23 -0.96
N ILE A 104 1.40 -6.27 -0.27
CA ILE A 104 1.26 -6.81 1.09
C ILE A 104 0.50 -8.15 1.05
N PRO A 105 1.21 -9.28 1.18
CA PRO A 105 0.56 -10.61 1.15
C PRO A 105 -0.37 -10.83 2.34
N THR A 106 -0.13 -10.16 3.45
CA THR A 106 -0.88 -10.30 4.72
C THR A 106 -2.07 -9.35 4.83
N ALA A 107 -2.42 -8.62 3.74
CA ALA A 107 -3.42 -7.55 3.77
C ALA A 107 -4.75 -7.94 4.43
N LEU A 108 -5.23 -9.19 4.22
CA LEU A 108 -6.48 -9.65 4.84
C LEU A 108 -6.38 -9.72 6.38
N SER A 109 -5.32 -10.32 6.91
CA SER A 109 -5.11 -10.40 8.37
C SER A 109 -4.80 -9.03 8.98
N ASP A 110 -4.17 -8.15 8.20
CA ASP A 110 -3.86 -6.79 8.63
C ASP A 110 -5.15 -5.94 8.75
N ILE A 111 -6.11 -6.12 7.84
CA ILE A 111 -7.45 -5.50 7.93
C ILE A 111 -8.17 -5.95 9.20
N GLU A 112 -8.22 -7.25 9.47
CA GLU A 112 -8.87 -7.79 10.67
C GLU A 112 -8.23 -7.21 11.94
N SER A 113 -6.91 -7.11 11.98
CA SER A 113 -6.17 -6.50 13.09
C SER A 113 -6.43 -5.00 13.21
N PHE A 114 -6.45 -4.28 12.07
CA PHE A 114 -6.65 -2.84 12.04
C PHE A 114 -8.04 -2.42 12.55
N TYR A 115 -9.07 -3.15 12.16
CA TYR A 115 -10.47 -2.89 12.54
C TYR A 115 -10.94 -3.70 13.75
N SER A 116 -10.04 -4.39 14.47
CA SER A 116 -10.41 -5.07 15.70
C SER A 116 -10.95 -4.06 16.73
N THR A 117 -12.02 -4.43 17.43
CA THR A 117 -12.71 -3.58 18.40
C THR A 117 -11.80 -3.02 19.48
N THR A 118 -10.77 -3.76 19.88
CA THR A 118 -9.80 -3.34 20.90
C THR A 118 -8.97 -2.11 20.50
N LYS A 119 -8.82 -1.81 19.22
CA LYS A 119 -8.06 -0.65 18.76
C LYS A 119 -8.81 0.67 19.02
N TYR A 120 -10.13 0.64 19.03
CA TYR A 120 -10.98 1.81 19.18
C TYR A 120 -11.59 1.96 20.58
N GLU A 121 -11.55 0.93 21.41
CA GLU A 121 -12.10 0.95 22.76
C GLU A 121 -11.39 1.93 23.72
N ASN A 122 -10.13 2.26 23.47
CA ASN A 122 -9.33 3.15 24.33
C ASN A 122 -9.20 4.59 23.83
N THR A 123 -9.68 4.90 22.66
CA THR A 123 -9.81 6.27 22.17
C THR A 123 -11.26 6.67 22.37
N LEU A 124 -11.50 7.83 23.00
CA LEU A 124 -12.80 8.48 23.17
C LEU A 124 -13.65 8.32 21.90
N ASN A 125 -14.17 7.14 21.68
CA ASN A 125 -15.07 6.87 20.57
C ASN A 125 -16.43 7.47 20.96
N PRO A 126 -16.90 8.53 20.29
CA PRO A 126 -18.20 9.12 20.55
C PRO A 126 -19.38 8.19 20.20
N TYR A 127 -19.09 7.06 19.54
CA TYR A 127 -20.08 6.05 19.18
C TYR A 127 -20.01 4.90 20.18
N SER A 128 -21.09 4.71 20.94
CA SER A 128 -21.23 3.56 21.84
C SER A 128 -21.46 2.29 21.03
N GLU A 129 -21.17 1.10 21.59
CA GLU A 129 -21.48 -0.20 20.96
C GLU A 129 -22.93 -0.29 20.43
N LYS A 130 -23.86 0.40 21.08
CA LYS A 130 -25.26 0.47 20.67
C LYS A 130 -25.47 1.17 19.32
N ASP A 131 -24.59 2.08 18.91
CA ASP A 131 -24.73 2.81 17.67
C ASP A 131 -24.22 2.02 16.45
N LEU A 132 -23.41 0.99 16.71
CA LEU A 132 -22.90 0.06 15.68
C LEU A 132 -23.90 -1.08 15.40
N GLU A 133 -24.76 -1.44 16.36
CA GLU A 133 -25.79 -2.47 16.22
C GLU A 133 -27.12 -1.94 15.64
N ALA A 134 -27.29 -0.64 15.54
CA ALA A 134 -28.55 0.00 15.15
C ALA A 134 -28.71 0.26 13.65
N SER A 135 -27.89 -0.35 12.81
CA SER A 135 -28.09 -0.29 11.36
C SER A 135 -28.88 -1.51 10.90
N PRO A 136 -30.15 -1.34 10.42
CA PRO A 136 -30.96 -2.44 9.92
C PRO A 136 -30.42 -3.04 8.63
#